data_db14b37f48561fcae10481e913be6f53
#
_entry.id   db14b37f48561fcae10481e913be6f53
#
_cell.length_a   1.000
_cell.length_b   1.000
_cell.length_c   1.000
_cell.angle_alpha   90.00
_cell.angle_beta   90.00
_cell.angle_gamma   90.00
#
_symmetry.space_group_name_H-M   'P 1'
#
loop_
_entity.id
_entity.type
_entity.pdbx_description
1 polymer ?
#
loop_
_entity_poly.entity_id
_entity_poly.type
_entity_poly.pdbx_seq_one_letter_code
_entity_poly.pdbx_strand_id
1 'polypeptide(L)'
;MHYDIDRPRLPSHGRDWNGQTLMKFSTRVDTDKSSAELFDIISDFVRSERALVARGAQVRRIDPSQEPGTGLGWMIDFNWRGQRRNVRLDVTRFDRPSHITLDGHSDQFDLSITLTVVALSRVKSRLLFETEVRPRNMRARLLLQTAKLGKAQLDRKFAQRIAQFVDNLAMRGAA
;
A
#
# COMPACT_ATOMS: atom_id res chain seq x y z
N MET A 1 30.26 -6.47 -33.41
CA MET A 1 30.12 -6.84 -32.00
C MET A 1 28.83 -6.31 -31.49
N HIS A 2 27.79 -7.14 -31.48
CA HIS A 2 26.46 -6.79 -30.94
C HIS A 2 26.44 -7.27 -29.49
N TYR A 3 26.36 -6.31 -28.56
CA TYR A 3 26.04 -6.61 -27.18
C TYR A 3 24.52 -6.70 -27.07
N ASP A 4 24.04 -7.93 -27.01
CA ASP A 4 22.66 -8.25 -26.64
C ASP A 4 22.51 -8.03 -25.14
N ILE A 5 21.86 -6.92 -24.77
CA ILE A 5 21.55 -6.63 -23.37
C ILE A 5 20.33 -7.50 -23.03
N ASP A 6 20.64 -8.64 -22.46
CA ASP A 6 19.67 -9.57 -21.86
C ASP A 6 18.87 -8.82 -20.78
N ARG A 7 17.68 -8.35 -21.15
CA ARG A 7 16.71 -7.78 -20.19
C ARG A 7 16.19 -8.93 -19.34
N PRO A 8 16.37 -8.93 -18.03
CA PRO A 8 15.75 -9.93 -17.20
C PRO A 8 14.22 -9.83 -17.39
N ARG A 9 13.64 -10.89 -17.92
CA ARG A 9 12.18 -11.08 -17.96
C ARG A 9 11.69 -11.12 -16.54
N LEU A 10 10.91 -10.11 -16.19
CA LEU A 10 10.15 -10.14 -14.93
C LEU A 10 9.28 -11.41 -14.95
N PRO A 11 9.38 -12.28 -13.95
CA PRO A 11 8.53 -13.46 -13.88
C PRO A 11 7.07 -12.99 -13.65
N SER A 12 6.27 -13.11 -14.68
CA SER A 12 4.83 -13.08 -14.59
C SER A 12 4.38 -14.30 -13.79
N HIS A 13 3.58 -14.08 -12.76
CA HIS A 13 2.83 -15.05 -11.96
C HIS A 13 3.40 -15.43 -10.59
N GLY A 14 3.08 -14.62 -9.59
CA GLY A 14 2.57 -15.02 -8.29
C GLY A 14 3.33 -16.02 -7.40
N ARG A 15 4.58 -16.32 -7.68
CA ARG A 15 5.44 -17.09 -6.77
C ARG A 15 6.77 -16.37 -6.61
N ASP A 16 7.20 -16.24 -5.36
CA ASP A 16 8.56 -15.82 -5.08
C ASP A 16 9.54 -16.99 -5.33
N TRP A 17 10.83 -16.70 -5.21
CA TRP A 17 11.91 -17.68 -5.39
C TRP A 17 11.78 -18.93 -4.49
N ASN A 18 10.99 -18.85 -3.43
CA ASN A 18 10.78 -19.93 -2.46
C ASN A 18 9.50 -20.72 -2.71
N GLY A 19 8.80 -20.51 -3.84
CA GLY A 19 7.55 -21.20 -4.15
C GLY A 19 6.37 -20.81 -3.24
N GLN A 20 6.48 -19.71 -2.48
CA GLN A 20 5.40 -19.23 -1.62
C GLN A 20 4.31 -18.58 -2.46
N THR A 21 3.08 -18.87 -2.10
CA THR A 21 1.93 -18.20 -2.68
C THR A 21 1.89 -16.76 -2.17
N LEU A 22 2.04 -15.79 -3.06
CA LEU A 22 1.84 -14.38 -2.73
C LEU A 22 0.85 -13.74 -3.70
N MET A 23 0.24 -12.64 -3.29
CA MET A 23 -0.62 -11.83 -4.14
C MET A 23 -0.09 -10.40 -4.16
N LYS A 24 0.09 -9.87 -5.37
CA LYS A 24 0.54 -8.49 -5.60
C LYS A 24 -0.59 -7.67 -6.20
N PHE A 25 -0.72 -6.45 -5.69
CA PHE A 25 -1.56 -5.42 -6.25
C PHE A 25 -0.70 -4.20 -6.53
N SER A 26 -0.93 -3.56 -7.66
CA SER A 26 -0.28 -2.30 -7.99
C SER A 26 -1.23 -1.38 -8.73
N THR A 27 -1.10 -0.10 -8.48
CA THR A 27 -1.79 0.93 -9.24
C THR A 27 -0.96 2.20 -9.30
N ARG A 28 -1.31 3.08 -10.22
CA ARG A 28 -0.69 4.39 -10.38
C ARG A 28 -1.76 5.47 -10.42
N VAL A 29 -1.48 6.57 -9.74
CA VAL A 29 -2.37 7.74 -9.70
C VAL A 29 -1.56 8.96 -10.08
N ASP A 30 -1.96 9.63 -11.17
CA ASP A 30 -1.36 10.89 -11.62
C ASP A 30 -2.06 12.07 -10.93
N THR A 31 -1.30 13.07 -10.52
CA THR A 31 -1.81 14.24 -9.83
C THR A 31 -1.23 15.53 -10.42
N ASP A 32 -2.00 16.61 -10.30
CA ASP A 32 -1.55 17.98 -10.59
C ASP A 32 -0.90 18.63 -9.36
N LYS A 33 -0.03 17.86 -8.70
CA LYS A 33 0.77 18.26 -7.54
C LYS A 33 2.24 17.97 -7.81
N SER A 34 3.13 18.79 -7.31
CA SER A 34 4.56 18.47 -7.30
C SER A 34 4.85 17.20 -6.50
N SER A 35 6.00 16.58 -6.70
CA SER A 35 6.40 15.40 -5.93
C SER A 35 6.48 15.67 -4.43
N ALA A 36 6.94 16.85 -4.03
CA ALA A 36 7.00 17.25 -2.63
C ALA A 36 5.60 17.39 -2.02
N GLU A 37 4.67 18.07 -2.71
CA GLU A 37 3.28 18.22 -2.26
C GLU A 37 2.58 16.87 -2.18
N LEU A 38 2.76 15.99 -3.17
CA LEU A 38 2.16 14.66 -3.15
C LEU A 38 2.72 13.83 -2.00
N PHE A 39 4.03 13.90 -1.77
CA PHE A 39 4.65 13.20 -0.63
C PHE A 39 4.09 13.69 0.70
N ASP A 40 3.92 15.00 0.88
CA ASP A 40 3.32 15.58 2.09
C ASP A 40 1.87 15.09 2.30
N ILE A 41 1.09 14.97 1.21
CA ILE A 41 -0.27 14.45 1.25
C ILE A 41 -0.30 13.00 1.71
N ILE A 42 0.52 12.13 1.14
CA ILE A 42 0.50 10.68 1.46
C ILE A 42 1.18 10.36 2.80
N SER A 43 2.05 11.23 3.29
CA SER A 43 2.70 11.11 4.60
C SER A 43 1.94 11.78 5.74
N ASP A 44 0.82 12.43 5.46
CA ASP A 44 -0.09 12.92 6.49
C ASP A 44 -0.87 11.75 7.10
N PHE A 45 -0.20 11.03 8.00
CA PHE A 45 -0.75 9.84 8.63
C PHE A 45 -1.95 10.15 9.54
N VAL A 46 -2.00 11.35 10.15
CA VAL A 46 -3.17 11.79 10.94
C VAL A 46 -4.42 11.84 10.07
N ARG A 47 -4.28 12.33 8.85
CA ARG A 47 -5.37 12.40 7.89
C ARG A 47 -5.77 11.00 7.40
N SER A 48 -4.80 10.14 7.18
CA SER A 48 -5.03 8.73 6.81
C SER A 48 -5.75 7.96 7.93
N GLU A 49 -5.37 8.16 9.18
CA GLU A 49 -6.07 7.60 10.36
C GLU A 49 -7.54 8.02 10.38
N ARG A 50 -7.81 9.31 10.22
CA ARG A 50 -9.19 9.85 10.19
C ARG A 50 -10.01 9.26 9.04
N ALA A 51 -9.38 9.07 7.87
CA ALA A 51 -10.05 8.45 6.72
C ALA A 51 -10.40 6.98 6.97
N LEU A 52 -9.56 6.24 7.68
CA LEU A 52 -9.83 4.84 8.08
C LEU A 52 -10.94 4.77 9.13
N VAL A 53 -10.90 5.65 10.14
CA VAL A 53 -11.94 5.73 11.18
C VAL A 53 -13.31 6.08 10.56
N ALA A 54 -13.34 6.99 9.61
CA ALA A 54 -14.58 7.35 8.88
C ALA A 54 -15.17 6.17 8.09
N ARG A 55 -14.37 5.15 7.76
CA ARG A 55 -14.79 3.89 7.12
C ARG A 55 -15.12 2.77 8.11
N GLY A 56 -15.13 3.07 9.40
CA GLY A 56 -15.49 2.14 10.46
C GLY A 56 -14.32 1.34 11.05
N ALA A 57 -13.08 1.69 10.74
CA ALA A 57 -11.93 1.09 11.40
C ALA A 57 -11.68 1.75 12.77
N GLN A 58 -11.12 0.97 13.71
CA GLN A 58 -10.52 1.50 14.93
C GLN A 58 -9.02 1.55 14.75
N VAL A 59 -8.44 2.74 14.90
CA VAL A 59 -7.01 2.98 14.69
C VAL A 59 -6.38 3.43 16.00
N ARG A 60 -5.34 2.74 16.44
CA ARG A 60 -4.57 3.08 17.64
C ARG A 60 -3.09 3.13 17.30
N ARG A 61 -2.45 4.27 17.55
CA ARG A 61 -0.99 4.36 17.46
C ARG A 61 -0.32 3.52 18.54
N ILE A 62 0.73 2.83 18.15
CA ILE A 62 1.58 2.06 19.07
C ILE A 62 2.72 2.94 19.58
N ASP A 63 3.27 3.78 18.70
CA ASP A 63 4.35 4.70 19.03
C ASP A 63 3.79 6.07 19.43
N PRO A 64 4.27 6.70 20.50
CA PRO A 64 3.91 8.05 20.88
C PRO A 64 4.47 9.14 19.96
N SER A 65 5.40 8.83 19.04
CA SER A 65 5.94 9.79 18.08
C SER A 65 4.83 10.42 17.23
N GLN A 66 4.84 11.74 17.11
CA GLN A 66 3.87 12.47 16.30
C GLN A 66 4.40 12.87 14.94
N GLU A 67 5.71 12.80 14.74
CA GLU A 67 6.33 13.16 13.49
C GLU A 67 6.33 11.99 12.51
N PRO A 68 5.99 12.25 11.22
CA PRO A 68 6.08 11.22 10.18
C PRO A 68 7.52 10.71 10.03
N GLY A 69 7.68 9.39 10.05
CA GLY A 69 9.00 8.78 9.92
C GLY A 69 8.97 7.28 10.17
N THR A 70 10.14 6.66 10.08
CA THR A 70 10.33 5.26 10.46
C THR A 70 10.09 5.06 11.95
N GLY A 71 9.53 3.90 12.31
CA GLY A 71 9.18 3.56 13.69
C GLY A 71 7.76 3.92 14.11
N LEU A 72 7.04 4.73 13.31
CA LEU A 72 5.60 4.89 13.51
C LEU A 72 4.88 3.57 13.28
N GLY A 73 3.93 3.25 14.17
CA GLY A 73 3.16 2.03 14.07
C GLY A 73 1.72 2.19 14.56
N TRP A 74 0.85 1.34 14.04
CA TRP A 74 -0.57 1.31 14.35
C TRP A 74 -1.09 -0.10 14.55
N MET A 75 -2.05 -0.24 15.47
CA MET A 75 -2.97 -1.36 15.49
C MET A 75 -4.28 -0.90 14.86
N ILE A 76 -4.73 -1.62 13.85
CA ILE A 76 -5.94 -1.29 13.10
C ILE A 76 -6.90 -2.47 13.19
N ASP A 77 -8.08 -2.22 13.77
CA ASP A 77 -9.18 -3.18 13.81
C ASP A 77 -10.25 -2.79 12.78
N PHE A 78 -10.69 -3.73 11.99
CA PHE A 78 -11.71 -3.51 10.97
C PHE A 78 -12.57 -4.76 10.76
N ASN A 79 -13.77 -4.56 10.21
CA ASN A 79 -14.64 -5.67 9.83
C ASN A 79 -14.44 -5.99 8.35
N TRP A 80 -14.22 -7.26 8.07
CA TRP A 80 -14.15 -7.77 6.71
C TRP A 80 -14.95 -9.06 6.58
N ARG A 81 -15.93 -9.06 5.67
CA ARG A 81 -16.87 -10.18 5.46
C ARG A 81 -17.50 -10.67 6.76
N GLY A 82 -17.96 -9.74 7.60
CA GLY A 82 -18.61 -10.05 8.89
C GLY A 82 -17.68 -10.56 9.99
N GLN A 83 -16.38 -10.58 9.77
CA GLN A 83 -15.38 -10.97 10.76
C GLN A 83 -14.50 -9.78 11.15
N ARG A 84 -14.29 -9.63 12.45
CA ARG A 84 -13.32 -8.64 12.96
C ARG A 84 -11.90 -9.11 12.64
N ARG A 85 -11.12 -8.21 12.06
CA ARG A 85 -9.72 -8.40 11.70
C ARG A 85 -8.87 -7.36 12.39
N ASN A 86 -7.66 -7.76 12.72
CA ASN A 86 -6.66 -6.90 13.31
C ASN A 86 -5.40 -6.94 12.46
N VAL A 87 -4.79 -5.79 12.22
CA VAL A 87 -3.50 -5.68 11.55
C VAL A 87 -2.63 -4.67 12.28
N ARG A 88 -1.38 -5.04 12.51
CA ARG A 88 -0.32 -4.13 12.90
C ARG A 88 0.34 -3.59 11.64
N LEU A 89 0.51 -2.27 11.54
CA LEU A 89 1.28 -1.60 10.49
C LEU A 89 2.41 -0.81 11.12
N ASP A 90 3.60 -0.93 10.54
CA ASP A 90 4.78 -0.17 10.96
C ASP A 90 5.41 0.49 9.73
N VAL A 91 5.84 1.76 9.85
CA VAL A 91 6.63 2.45 8.82
C VAL A 91 8.06 1.96 8.90
N THR A 92 8.53 1.25 7.89
CA THR A 92 9.87 0.66 7.85
C THR A 92 10.84 1.43 6.96
N ARG A 93 10.31 2.27 6.04
CA ARG A 93 11.10 3.17 5.22
C ARG A 93 10.37 4.49 5.03
N PHE A 94 11.10 5.59 5.15
CA PHE A 94 10.57 6.94 4.98
C PHE A 94 11.61 7.85 4.34
N ASP A 95 11.65 7.89 3.02
CA ASP A 95 12.62 8.67 2.24
C ASP A 95 11.91 9.79 1.48
N ARG A 96 11.98 11.01 1.99
CA ARG A 96 11.45 12.19 1.30
C ARG A 96 12.27 12.52 0.06
N PRO A 97 11.62 12.96 -1.02
CA PRO A 97 10.18 13.03 -1.30
C PRO A 97 9.67 11.82 -2.11
N SER A 98 10.29 10.66 -2.00
CA SER A 98 10.13 9.61 -3.01
C SER A 98 9.56 8.29 -2.52
N HIS A 99 9.86 7.84 -1.27
CA HIS A 99 9.51 6.49 -0.85
C HIS A 99 8.98 6.41 0.58
N ILE A 100 7.88 5.66 0.75
CA ILE A 100 7.38 5.20 2.05
C ILE A 100 7.12 3.70 1.91
N THR A 101 7.61 2.90 2.87
CA THR A 101 7.26 1.48 2.99
C THR A 101 6.64 1.23 4.35
N LEU A 102 5.53 0.48 4.36
CA LEU A 102 4.88 0.01 5.58
C LEU A 102 4.82 -1.52 5.53
N ASP A 103 5.21 -2.15 6.62
CA ASP A 103 5.04 -3.58 6.80
C ASP A 103 3.89 -3.86 7.75
N GLY A 104 3.06 -4.82 7.38
CA GLY A 104 1.86 -5.18 8.11
C GLY A 104 1.85 -6.65 8.52
N HIS A 105 1.34 -6.90 9.71
CA HIS A 105 1.24 -8.25 10.28
C HIS A 105 -0.14 -8.48 10.85
N SER A 106 -0.76 -9.57 10.45
CA SER A 106 -2.00 -10.09 11.02
C SER A 106 -1.86 -11.58 11.34
N ASP A 107 -2.88 -12.19 11.91
CA ASP A 107 -2.87 -13.62 12.21
C ASP A 107 -2.71 -14.51 10.96
N GLN A 108 -3.20 -14.05 9.84
CA GLN A 108 -3.27 -14.85 8.61
C GLN A 108 -2.31 -14.38 7.52
N PHE A 109 -1.96 -13.09 7.50
CA PHE A 109 -1.22 -12.50 6.40
C PHE A 109 -0.13 -11.54 6.88
N ASP A 110 0.96 -11.53 6.14
CA ASP A 110 1.92 -10.44 6.15
C ASP A 110 1.67 -9.55 4.95
N LEU A 111 1.82 -8.24 5.14
CA LEU A 111 1.62 -7.21 4.13
C LEU A 111 2.91 -6.43 3.95
N SER A 112 3.22 -6.04 2.72
CA SER A 112 4.18 -4.98 2.47
C SER A 112 3.54 -3.96 1.54
N ILE A 113 3.52 -2.70 1.92
CA ILE A 113 2.95 -1.60 1.16
C ILE A 113 4.07 -0.65 0.80
N THR A 114 4.27 -0.40 -0.49
CA THR A 114 5.27 0.54 -0.99
C THR A 114 4.59 1.66 -1.74
N LEU A 115 4.89 2.88 -1.34
CA LEU A 115 4.45 4.12 -1.96
C LEU A 115 5.67 4.78 -2.61
N THR A 116 5.64 4.95 -3.93
CA THR A 116 6.71 5.63 -4.66
C THR A 116 6.15 6.85 -5.36
N VAL A 117 6.73 8.01 -5.08
CA VAL A 117 6.38 9.28 -5.75
C VAL A 117 7.38 9.56 -6.86
N VAL A 118 6.88 9.72 -8.07
CA VAL A 118 7.67 10.04 -9.27
C VAL A 118 7.28 11.43 -9.78
N ALA A 119 8.26 12.33 -9.91
CA ALA A 119 8.05 13.62 -10.53
C ALA A 119 7.86 13.44 -12.05
N LEU A 120 6.74 13.92 -12.60
CA LEU A 120 6.50 13.98 -14.06
C LEU A 120 6.88 15.34 -14.62
N SER A 121 6.70 16.39 -13.81
CA SER A 121 7.13 17.76 -14.09
C SER A 121 7.27 18.52 -12.76
N ARG A 122 7.52 19.84 -12.83
CA ARG A 122 7.55 20.68 -11.62
C ARG A 122 6.22 20.72 -10.85
N VAL A 123 5.10 20.53 -11.56
CA VAL A 123 3.74 20.69 -11.03
C VAL A 123 2.90 19.42 -11.15
N LYS A 124 3.49 18.31 -11.61
CA LYS A 124 2.81 17.03 -11.79
C LYS A 124 3.65 15.90 -11.24
N SER A 125 2.99 14.97 -10.61
CA SER A 125 3.63 13.76 -10.09
C SER A 125 2.72 12.54 -10.19
N ARG A 126 3.33 11.39 -9.99
CA ARG A 126 2.67 10.08 -10.03
C ARG A 126 2.96 9.34 -8.73
N LEU A 127 1.92 8.81 -8.12
CA LEU A 127 2.02 7.83 -7.06
C LEU A 127 1.97 6.43 -7.67
N LEU A 128 3.00 5.62 -7.39
CA LEU A 128 2.95 4.17 -7.56
C LEU A 128 2.60 3.58 -6.20
N PHE A 129 1.52 2.83 -6.12
CA PHE A 129 1.06 2.16 -4.90
C PHE A 129 1.12 0.65 -5.14
N GLU A 130 1.98 -0.02 -4.41
CA GLU A 130 2.20 -1.46 -4.54
C GLU A 130 1.95 -2.15 -3.20
N THR A 131 1.30 -3.30 -3.24
CA THR A 131 1.05 -4.11 -2.05
C THR A 131 1.33 -5.57 -2.35
N GLU A 132 2.09 -6.21 -1.48
CA GLU A 132 2.27 -7.66 -1.45
C GLU A 132 1.55 -8.25 -0.24
N VAL A 133 0.83 -9.33 -0.46
CA VAL A 133 0.14 -10.10 0.57
C VAL A 133 0.69 -11.50 0.59
N ARG A 134 1.22 -11.94 1.73
CA ARG A 134 1.80 -13.28 1.95
C ARG A 134 1.00 -14.04 2.98
N PRO A 135 0.65 -15.31 2.73
CA PRO A 135 -0.06 -16.12 3.71
C PRO A 135 0.91 -16.62 4.79
N ARG A 136 0.48 -16.59 6.04
CA ARG A 136 1.24 -17.08 7.19
C ARG A 136 0.90 -18.53 7.57
N ASN A 137 -0.21 -19.07 7.07
CA ASN A 137 -0.67 -20.41 7.36
C ASN A 137 -1.39 -21.04 6.15
N MET A 138 -1.72 -22.33 6.24
CA MET A 138 -2.37 -23.07 5.15
C MET A 138 -3.75 -22.52 4.81
N ARG A 139 -4.52 -22.09 5.81
CA ARG A 139 -5.85 -21.50 5.60
C ARG A 139 -5.76 -20.22 4.78
N ALA A 140 -4.83 -19.34 5.12
CA ALA A 140 -4.57 -18.12 4.39
C ALA A 140 -4.07 -18.41 2.97
N ARG A 141 -3.25 -19.44 2.78
CA ARG A 141 -2.79 -19.88 1.46
C ARG A 141 -3.96 -20.30 0.56
N LEU A 142 -4.89 -21.09 1.08
CA LEU A 142 -6.09 -21.50 0.34
C LEU A 142 -6.97 -20.29 -0.01
N LEU A 143 -7.13 -19.34 0.93
CA LEU A 143 -7.86 -18.09 0.67
C LEU A 143 -7.25 -17.29 -0.47
N LEU A 144 -5.92 -17.14 -0.49
CA LEU A 144 -5.24 -16.44 -1.60
C LEU A 144 -5.34 -17.19 -2.93
N GLN A 145 -5.26 -18.51 -2.94
CA GLN A 145 -5.46 -19.31 -4.16
C GLN A 145 -6.86 -19.12 -4.74
N THR A 146 -7.88 -19.12 -3.89
CA THR A 146 -9.26 -18.83 -4.30
C THR A 146 -9.41 -17.40 -4.81
N ALA A 147 -8.81 -16.42 -4.12
CA ALA A 147 -8.86 -15.01 -4.53
C ALA A 147 -8.17 -14.76 -5.88
N LYS A 148 -7.16 -15.55 -6.25
CA LYS A 148 -6.49 -15.45 -7.56
C LYS A 148 -7.44 -15.72 -8.74
N LEU A 149 -8.48 -16.49 -8.55
CA LEU A 149 -9.50 -16.73 -9.59
C LEU A 149 -10.24 -15.44 -9.99
N GLY A 150 -10.39 -14.50 -9.04
CA GLY A 150 -11.01 -13.18 -9.28
C GLY A 150 -10.02 -12.03 -9.31
N LYS A 151 -8.74 -12.29 -9.58
CA LYS A 151 -7.65 -11.29 -9.49
C LYS A 151 -7.92 -10.02 -10.29
N ALA A 152 -8.39 -10.14 -11.53
CA ALA A 152 -8.66 -8.98 -12.39
C ALA A 152 -9.73 -8.04 -11.79
N GLN A 153 -10.74 -8.58 -11.11
CA GLN A 153 -11.75 -7.77 -10.43
C GLN A 153 -11.19 -7.15 -9.15
N LEU A 154 -10.36 -7.88 -8.42
CA LEU A 154 -9.69 -7.37 -7.22
C LEU A 154 -8.71 -6.23 -7.57
N ASP A 155 -7.96 -6.37 -8.66
CA ASP A 155 -7.06 -5.32 -9.15
C ASP A 155 -7.82 -4.03 -9.49
N ARG A 156 -8.96 -4.15 -10.18
CA ARG A 156 -9.81 -2.99 -10.51
C ARG A 156 -10.36 -2.30 -9.25
N LYS A 157 -10.88 -3.08 -8.30
CA LYS A 157 -11.38 -2.54 -7.02
C LYS A 157 -10.27 -1.88 -6.21
N PHE A 158 -9.08 -2.48 -6.19
CA PHE A 158 -7.91 -1.93 -5.53
C PHE A 158 -7.52 -0.57 -6.15
N ALA A 159 -7.34 -0.52 -7.47
CA ALA A 159 -7.00 0.71 -8.18
C ALA A 159 -8.01 1.84 -7.93
N GLN A 160 -9.31 1.52 -8.00
CA GLN A 160 -10.38 2.47 -7.75
C GLN A 160 -10.36 3.01 -6.31
N ARG A 161 -10.15 2.15 -5.33
CA ARG A 161 -10.10 2.56 -3.91
C ARG A 161 -8.88 3.42 -3.60
N ILE A 162 -7.73 3.10 -4.19
CA ILE A 162 -6.51 3.91 -4.01
C ILE A 162 -6.67 5.27 -4.67
N ALA A 163 -7.19 5.35 -5.89
CA ALA A 163 -7.47 6.63 -6.54
C ALA A 163 -8.42 7.51 -5.70
N GLN A 164 -9.52 6.95 -5.20
CA GLN A 164 -10.45 7.67 -4.31
C GLN A 164 -9.78 8.11 -3.00
N PHE A 165 -8.92 7.29 -2.43
CA PHE A 165 -8.20 7.62 -1.21
C PHE A 165 -7.27 8.82 -1.42
N VAL A 166 -6.47 8.81 -2.49
CA VAL A 166 -5.56 9.90 -2.86
C VAL A 166 -6.34 11.19 -3.14
N ASP A 167 -7.42 11.12 -3.90
CA ASP A 167 -8.28 12.27 -4.20
C ASP A 167 -8.87 12.88 -2.93
N ASN A 168 -9.36 12.06 -2.00
CA ASN A 168 -9.90 12.52 -0.73
C ASN A 168 -8.84 13.21 0.15
N LEU A 169 -7.62 12.68 0.15
CA LEU A 169 -6.51 13.32 0.87
C LEU A 169 -6.12 14.67 0.23
N ALA A 170 -6.09 14.72 -1.10
CA ALA A 170 -5.73 15.93 -1.85
C ALA A 170 -6.77 17.05 -1.72
N MET A 171 -8.08 16.73 -1.81
CA MET A 171 -9.16 17.74 -1.72
C MET A 171 -9.24 18.41 -0.37
N ARG A 172 -8.99 17.69 0.72
CA ARG A 172 -9.03 18.23 2.09
C ARG A 172 -7.80 19.05 2.46
N GLY A 173 -6.79 19.10 1.61
CA GLY A 173 -5.58 19.91 1.79
C GLY A 173 -5.68 21.31 1.19
N ALA A 174 -6.75 21.61 0.45
CA ALA A 174 -6.97 22.91 -0.18
C ALA A 174 -7.87 23.85 0.63
N ALA A 175 -8.20 23.47 1.86
CA ALA A 175 -9.00 24.31 2.78
C ALA A 175 -8.11 24.91 3.88
#